data_4a7853d4141ab43612cd65430ab5c282
#
_entry.id   4a7853d4141ab43612cd65430ab5c282
#
_cell.length_a   1.000
_cell.length_b   1.000
_cell.length_c   1.000
_cell.angle_alpha   90.00
_cell.angle_beta   90.00
_cell.angle_gamma   90.00
#
_symmetry.space_group_name_H-M   'P 1'
#
loop_
_entity.id
_entity.type
_entity.pdbx_description
1 polymer ?
#
loop_
_entity_poly.entity_id
_entity_poly.type
_entity_poly.pdbx_seq_one_letter_code
_entity_poly.pdbx_strand_id
1 'polypeptide(L)'
;MESYLLDWANLLLRWAHVITAIAWIGSSFYFVFLDSSLTPPEDQDLKQQGVSGELWAVHGGGFYHPVKFAGAPPKLPQNLHWFYWESYTTWLTGFSLFTVSYLWNARTYLIDASVRAWHPHAAIAVAIAFLLVFWVAYDQICRRLGQRKNGDALVGVGVAVLVCIASWLACHWFSGRAAFLLIGAMLATTMTANVAHWIIPGQRKMVASIQAGEPVDPIHGWRGKQRSVHNTYFTLPVLFAMLSNHYSFTYSHPQNWLVLILMMFAGAAIRQFFVLRHGFKLGRNKHPWPYAAVGVVAIPVSYTHLRAHETRHD
;
A
#
# COMPACT_ATOMS: atom_id res chain seq x y z
N MET A 1 19.30 8.46 31.03
CA MET A 1 19.37 9.44 29.93
C MET A 1 19.05 8.75 28.58
N GLU A 2 19.65 7.61 28.27
CA GLU A 2 19.40 6.87 27.02
C GLU A 2 17.92 6.49 26.86
N SER A 3 17.29 5.89 27.88
CA SER A 3 15.85 5.55 27.82
C SER A 3 14.97 6.77 27.53
N TYR A 4 15.24 7.89 28.18
CA TYR A 4 14.50 9.14 27.96
C TYR A 4 14.63 9.66 26.53
N LEU A 5 15.82 9.59 25.94
CA LEU A 5 16.04 9.98 24.53
C LEU A 5 15.34 9.04 23.56
N LEU A 6 15.33 7.73 23.83
CA LEU A 6 14.62 6.74 23.03
C LEU A 6 13.10 6.93 23.09
N ASP A 7 12.54 7.29 24.27
CA ASP A 7 11.12 7.58 24.42
C ASP A 7 10.70 8.80 23.61
N TRP A 8 11.50 9.88 23.66
CA TRP A 8 11.26 11.05 22.81
C TRP A 8 11.42 10.75 21.32
N ALA A 9 12.44 10.01 20.93
CA ALA A 9 12.64 9.61 19.55
C ALA A 9 11.44 8.78 19.04
N ASN A 10 10.95 7.83 19.85
CA ASN A 10 9.78 7.03 19.52
C ASN A 10 8.52 7.89 19.34
N LEU A 11 8.27 8.81 20.28
CA LEU A 11 7.12 9.71 20.21
C LEU A 11 7.16 10.60 18.98
N LEU A 12 8.27 11.29 18.74
CA LEU A 12 8.39 12.24 17.64
C LEU A 12 8.39 11.56 16.28
N LEU A 13 9.07 10.42 16.14
CA LEU A 13 9.06 9.64 14.91
C LEU A 13 7.67 9.05 14.63
N ARG A 14 6.97 8.57 15.65
CA ARG A 14 5.60 8.06 15.51
C ARG A 14 4.64 9.16 15.09
N TRP A 15 4.73 10.31 15.70
CA TRP A 15 3.92 11.48 15.33
C TRP A 15 4.19 11.92 13.90
N ALA A 16 5.46 12.08 13.53
CA ALA A 16 5.84 12.42 12.15
C ALA A 16 5.38 11.37 11.15
N HIS A 17 5.54 10.06 11.49
CA HIS A 17 5.11 8.96 10.62
C HIS A 17 3.59 8.95 10.39
N VAL A 18 2.80 9.18 11.41
CA VAL A 18 1.34 9.26 11.29
C VAL A 18 0.93 10.42 10.38
N ILE A 19 1.53 11.61 10.55
CA ILE A 19 1.23 12.79 9.72
C ILE A 19 1.57 12.53 8.25
N THR A 20 2.77 12.00 7.96
CA THR A 20 3.20 11.72 6.58
C THR A 20 2.40 10.58 5.95
N ALA A 21 2.04 9.55 6.71
CA ALA A 21 1.19 8.46 6.26
C ALA A 21 -0.23 8.97 5.90
N ILE A 22 -0.82 9.84 6.72
CA ILE A 22 -2.11 10.48 6.41
C ILE A 22 -2.03 11.27 5.12
N ALA A 23 -0.97 12.05 4.91
CA ALA A 23 -0.77 12.82 3.69
C ALA A 23 -0.67 11.92 2.45
N TRP A 24 0.11 10.84 2.54
CA TRP A 24 0.25 9.87 1.43
C TRP A 24 -1.04 9.11 1.14
N ILE A 25 -1.70 8.58 2.16
CA ILE A 25 -2.97 7.86 2.01
C ILE A 25 -4.04 8.80 1.46
N GLY A 26 -4.12 10.03 1.98
CA GLY A 26 -5.08 11.04 1.53
C GLY A 26 -4.92 11.39 0.06
N SER A 27 -3.70 11.69 -0.40
CA SER A 27 -3.41 11.97 -1.80
C SER A 27 -3.71 10.76 -2.70
N SER A 28 -3.32 9.55 -2.28
CA SER A 28 -3.61 8.32 -3.02
C SER A 28 -5.12 8.07 -3.16
N PHE A 29 -5.89 8.25 -2.10
CA PHE A 29 -7.34 8.07 -2.14
C PHE A 29 -8.02 9.14 -2.99
N TYR A 30 -7.54 10.37 -2.92
CA TYR A 30 -8.04 11.46 -3.76
C TYR A 30 -7.84 11.14 -5.25
N PHE A 31 -6.65 10.71 -5.67
CA PHE A 31 -6.39 10.40 -7.09
C PHE A 31 -7.17 9.18 -7.57
N VAL A 32 -7.38 8.17 -6.73
CA VAL A 32 -8.27 7.03 -7.07
C VAL A 32 -9.72 7.49 -7.22
N PHE A 33 -10.18 8.36 -6.32
CA PHE A 33 -11.50 8.99 -6.43
C PHE A 33 -11.61 9.80 -7.73
N LEU A 34 -10.66 10.69 -8.00
CA LEU A 34 -10.63 11.55 -9.18
C LEU A 34 -10.68 10.71 -10.47
N ASP A 35 -9.74 9.76 -10.64
CA ASP A 35 -9.67 8.89 -11.82
C ASP A 35 -10.97 8.10 -12.06
N SER A 36 -11.63 7.66 -10.99
CA SER A 36 -12.85 6.86 -11.08
C SER A 36 -14.12 7.71 -11.30
N SER A 37 -14.05 9.02 -11.05
CA SER A 37 -15.20 9.94 -11.09
C SER A 37 -15.21 10.87 -12.30
N LEU A 38 -14.15 10.88 -13.10
CA LEU A 38 -14.07 11.70 -14.32
C LEU A 38 -15.17 11.35 -15.30
N THR A 39 -15.80 12.37 -15.89
CA THR A 39 -16.76 12.26 -16.99
C THR A 39 -16.16 12.84 -18.27
N PRO A 40 -16.62 12.43 -19.47
CA PRO A 40 -16.19 13.09 -20.70
C PRO A 40 -16.47 14.59 -20.63
N PRO A 41 -15.55 15.45 -21.10
CA PRO A 41 -15.77 16.90 -21.06
C PRO A 41 -16.98 17.30 -21.91
N GLU A 42 -17.74 18.25 -21.43
CA GLU A 42 -18.87 18.83 -22.20
C GLU A 42 -18.36 19.88 -23.20
N ASP A 43 -17.37 20.68 -22.79
CA ASP A 43 -16.78 21.75 -23.58
C ASP A 43 -16.00 21.21 -24.79
N GLN A 44 -16.29 21.77 -25.98
CA GLN A 44 -15.64 21.39 -27.23
C GLN A 44 -14.18 21.80 -27.28
N ASP A 45 -13.80 22.92 -26.64
CA ASP A 45 -12.41 23.37 -26.58
C ASP A 45 -11.54 22.40 -25.77
N LEU A 46 -12.07 21.87 -24.66
CA LEU A 46 -11.41 20.83 -23.86
C LEU A 46 -11.23 19.52 -24.67
N LYS A 47 -12.26 19.14 -25.46
CA LYS A 47 -12.16 17.96 -26.34
C LYS A 47 -11.07 18.13 -27.38
N GLN A 48 -11.00 19.30 -28.02
CA GLN A 48 -9.97 19.62 -29.04
C GLN A 48 -8.56 19.63 -28.44
N GLN A 49 -8.41 20.01 -27.17
CA GLN A 49 -7.15 19.95 -26.43
C GLN A 49 -6.74 18.51 -26.02
N GLY A 50 -7.57 17.51 -26.30
CA GLY A 50 -7.29 16.11 -25.95
C GLY A 50 -7.62 15.73 -24.50
N VAL A 51 -8.47 16.51 -23.83
CA VAL A 51 -8.99 16.15 -22.49
C VAL A 51 -9.90 14.93 -22.63
N SER A 52 -9.60 13.88 -21.86
CA SER A 52 -10.36 12.62 -21.83
C SER A 52 -11.36 12.54 -20.69
N GLY A 53 -11.22 13.41 -19.70
CA GLY A 53 -12.12 13.43 -18.55
C GLY A 53 -12.00 14.72 -17.74
N GLU A 54 -13.09 15.12 -17.14
CA GLU A 54 -13.19 16.29 -16.26
C GLU A 54 -14.02 15.96 -15.02
N LEU A 55 -13.80 16.71 -13.96
CA LEU A 55 -14.60 16.67 -12.74
C LEU A 55 -14.79 18.09 -12.20
N TRP A 56 -16.01 18.45 -11.83
CA TRP A 56 -16.27 19.65 -11.05
C TRP A 56 -16.39 19.31 -9.58
N ALA A 57 -15.61 19.98 -8.73
CA ALA A 57 -15.59 19.78 -7.29
C ALA A 57 -15.73 21.11 -6.55
N VAL A 58 -16.37 21.06 -5.37
CA VAL A 58 -16.49 22.18 -4.45
C VAL A 58 -15.80 21.81 -3.15
N HIS A 59 -14.86 22.64 -2.71
CA HIS A 59 -14.18 22.44 -1.44
C HIS A 59 -13.70 23.77 -0.87
N GLY A 60 -13.91 23.99 0.45
CA GLY A 60 -13.43 25.18 1.14
C GLY A 60 -13.95 26.51 0.55
N GLY A 61 -15.16 26.53 -0.02
CA GLY A 61 -15.75 27.70 -0.65
C GLY A 61 -15.26 27.99 -2.08
N GLY A 62 -14.37 27.15 -2.64
CA GLY A 62 -13.86 27.26 -4.02
C GLY A 62 -14.42 26.18 -4.95
N PHE A 63 -14.44 26.51 -6.25
CA PHE A 63 -14.76 25.57 -7.32
C PHE A 63 -13.46 25.10 -7.96
N TYR A 64 -13.33 23.79 -8.12
CA TYR A 64 -12.15 23.14 -8.71
C TYR A 64 -12.58 22.36 -9.94
N HIS A 65 -11.82 22.51 -11.03
CA HIS A 65 -12.10 21.86 -12.31
C HIS A 65 -10.85 21.06 -12.78
N PRO A 66 -10.50 19.95 -12.15
CA PRO A 66 -9.44 19.08 -12.64
C PRO A 66 -9.85 18.40 -13.94
N VAL A 67 -8.93 18.45 -14.91
CA VAL A 67 -9.04 17.79 -16.21
C VAL A 67 -7.92 16.77 -16.38
N LYS A 68 -8.19 15.71 -17.13
CA LYS A 68 -7.22 14.65 -17.44
C LYS A 68 -7.08 14.53 -18.95
N PHE A 69 -5.86 14.57 -19.44
CA PHE A 69 -5.54 14.38 -20.87
C PHE A 69 -5.43 12.87 -21.18
N ALA A 70 -5.87 12.47 -22.38
CA ALA A 70 -5.76 11.07 -22.86
C ALA A 70 -4.30 10.66 -23.13
N GLY A 71 -3.46 11.64 -23.42
CA GLY A 71 -2.04 11.50 -23.70
C GLY A 71 -1.27 12.72 -23.18
N ALA A 72 -0.41 13.29 -24.02
CA ALA A 72 0.28 14.53 -23.70
C ALA A 72 -0.68 15.73 -23.77
N PRO A 73 -0.66 16.65 -22.80
CA PRO A 73 -1.31 17.94 -22.95
C PRO A 73 -0.66 18.75 -24.08
N PRO A 74 -1.37 19.66 -24.76
CA PRO A 74 -0.83 20.47 -25.85
C PRO A 74 0.39 21.31 -25.45
N LYS A 75 0.43 21.71 -24.18
CA LYS A 75 1.54 22.44 -23.58
C LYS A 75 1.69 22.03 -22.11
N LEU A 76 2.91 21.66 -21.71
CA LEU A 76 3.24 21.46 -20.32
C LEU A 76 3.52 22.81 -19.63
N PRO A 77 2.98 23.04 -18.41
CA PRO A 77 3.36 24.19 -17.61
C PRO A 77 4.81 24.04 -17.12
N GLN A 78 5.46 25.16 -16.83
CA GLN A 78 6.84 25.14 -16.30
C GLN A 78 6.91 24.49 -14.93
N ASN A 79 5.91 24.71 -14.09
CA ASN A 79 5.84 24.16 -12.74
C ASN A 79 4.91 22.96 -12.72
N LEU A 80 5.48 21.77 -12.54
CA LEU A 80 4.76 20.52 -12.32
C LEU A 80 4.91 20.11 -10.85
N HIS A 81 3.81 19.86 -10.17
CA HIS A 81 3.84 19.27 -8.83
C HIS A 81 4.00 17.75 -8.92
N TRP A 82 4.92 17.20 -8.14
CA TRP A 82 5.26 15.78 -8.13
C TRP A 82 4.90 15.16 -6.78
N PHE A 83 3.95 14.23 -6.77
CA PHE A 83 3.51 13.52 -5.57
C PHE A 83 4.44 12.34 -5.23
N TYR A 84 5.56 12.59 -4.58
CA TYR A 84 6.50 11.55 -4.14
C TYR A 84 7.07 11.78 -2.73
N TRP A 85 7.14 13.01 -2.27
CA TRP A 85 7.65 13.28 -0.92
C TRP A 85 6.79 12.66 0.16
N GLU A 86 5.49 12.58 -0.03
CA GLU A 86 4.55 11.95 0.89
C GLU A 86 4.92 10.48 1.12
N SER A 87 5.29 9.75 0.07
CA SER A 87 5.70 8.34 0.18
C SER A 87 7.10 8.21 0.78
N TYR A 88 8.05 9.06 0.37
CA TYR A 88 9.44 8.99 0.85
C TYR A 88 9.55 9.35 2.32
N THR A 89 8.89 10.42 2.76
CA THR A 89 8.89 10.82 4.17
C THR A 89 8.14 9.83 5.05
N THR A 90 7.07 9.22 4.55
CA THR A 90 6.39 8.12 5.25
C THR A 90 7.33 6.94 5.46
N TRP A 91 8.07 6.53 4.43
CA TRP A 91 9.02 5.43 4.56
C TRP A 91 10.21 5.79 5.48
N LEU A 92 10.79 6.96 5.33
CA LEU A 92 11.91 7.41 6.16
C LEU A 92 11.53 7.46 7.64
N THR A 93 10.39 8.06 7.98
CA THR A 93 9.91 8.14 9.37
C THR A 93 9.51 6.76 9.90
N GLY A 94 8.88 5.92 9.06
CA GLY A 94 8.47 4.57 9.42
C GLY A 94 9.66 3.64 9.64
N PHE A 95 10.68 3.67 8.78
CA PHE A 95 11.88 2.87 8.95
C PHE A 95 12.69 3.33 10.16
N SER A 96 12.80 4.63 10.42
CA SER A 96 13.42 5.17 11.62
C SER A 96 12.67 4.73 12.88
N LEU A 97 11.33 4.78 12.87
CA LEU A 97 10.51 4.30 13.97
C LEU A 97 10.67 2.79 14.20
N PHE A 98 10.71 2.00 13.13
CA PHE A 98 10.98 0.55 13.20
C PHE A 98 12.36 0.28 13.81
N THR A 99 13.38 1.06 13.43
CA THR A 99 14.73 0.95 13.97
C THR A 99 14.74 1.22 15.47
N VAL A 100 14.20 2.35 15.91
CA VAL A 100 14.17 2.73 17.33
C VAL A 100 13.34 1.78 18.18
N SER A 101 12.20 1.31 17.65
CA SER A 101 11.25 0.49 18.41
C SER A 101 11.62 -0.99 18.44
N TYR A 102 12.14 -1.55 17.34
CA TYR A 102 12.32 -3.01 17.19
C TYR A 102 13.77 -3.44 16.98
N LEU A 103 14.53 -2.72 16.16
CA LEU A 103 15.90 -3.15 15.87
C LEU A 103 16.86 -2.79 17.01
N TRP A 104 16.67 -1.64 17.67
CA TRP A 104 17.49 -1.24 18.83
C TRP A 104 17.36 -2.22 19.99
N ASN A 105 16.14 -2.65 20.29
CA ASN A 105 15.84 -3.61 21.36
C ASN A 105 15.34 -4.94 20.78
N ALA A 106 16.08 -5.54 19.84
CA ALA A 106 15.66 -6.74 19.15
C ALA A 106 15.34 -7.92 20.07
N ARG A 107 16.08 -8.06 21.19
CA ARG A 107 15.82 -9.12 22.18
C ARG A 107 14.43 -9.03 22.81
N THR A 108 13.92 -7.82 23.03
CA THR A 108 12.65 -7.58 23.72
C THR A 108 11.46 -7.54 22.77
N TYR A 109 11.65 -6.97 21.57
CA TYR A 109 10.50 -6.66 20.70
C TYR A 109 10.46 -7.47 19.41
N LEU A 110 11.61 -7.90 18.89
CA LEU A 110 11.69 -8.64 17.64
C LEU A 110 11.71 -10.16 17.85
N ILE A 111 12.41 -10.63 18.91
CA ILE A 111 12.64 -12.04 19.18
C ILE A 111 11.65 -12.55 20.20
N ASP A 112 11.13 -13.76 19.95
CA ASP A 112 10.44 -14.58 20.94
C ASP A 112 11.09 -15.97 20.93
N ALA A 113 11.73 -16.33 22.04
CA ALA A 113 12.47 -17.58 22.16
C ALA A 113 11.54 -18.82 22.07
N SER A 114 10.25 -18.68 22.40
CA SER A 114 9.26 -19.75 22.27
C SER A 114 8.89 -20.02 20.81
N VAL A 115 9.00 -19.01 19.94
CA VAL A 115 8.81 -19.13 18.49
C VAL A 115 10.10 -19.55 17.82
N ARG A 116 11.17 -18.78 18.05
CA ARG A 116 12.50 -19.08 17.52
C ARG A 116 13.60 -18.33 18.29
N ALA A 117 14.56 -19.08 18.82
CA ALA A 117 15.70 -18.52 19.54
C ALA A 117 16.75 -17.93 18.58
N TRP A 118 16.55 -16.68 18.17
CA TRP A 118 17.47 -15.96 17.31
C TRP A 118 18.61 -15.29 18.09
N HIS A 119 19.80 -15.25 17.50
CA HIS A 119 20.80 -14.25 17.91
C HIS A 119 20.33 -12.85 17.45
N PRO A 120 20.43 -11.78 18.27
CA PRO A 120 19.88 -10.46 17.93
C PRO A 120 20.30 -9.92 16.56
N HIS A 121 21.59 -9.98 16.24
CA HIS A 121 22.08 -9.51 14.94
C HIS A 121 21.53 -10.32 13.76
N ALA A 122 21.34 -11.62 13.94
CA ALA A 122 20.73 -12.47 12.91
C ALA A 122 19.24 -12.11 12.71
N ALA A 123 18.49 -11.90 13.80
CA ALA A 123 17.10 -11.46 13.73
C ALA A 123 16.96 -10.12 13.00
N ILE A 124 17.81 -9.14 13.30
CA ILE A 124 17.84 -7.85 12.62
C ILE A 124 18.13 -8.02 11.13
N ALA A 125 19.17 -8.80 10.79
CA ALA A 125 19.53 -9.04 9.39
C ALA A 125 18.40 -9.71 8.61
N VAL A 126 17.74 -10.71 9.20
CA VAL A 126 16.60 -11.40 8.58
C VAL A 126 15.40 -10.45 8.44
N ALA A 127 15.10 -9.61 9.44
CA ALA A 127 14.02 -8.63 9.35
C ALA A 127 14.27 -7.62 8.21
N ILE A 128 15.49 -7.11 8.07
CA ILE A 128 15.85 -6.23 6.94
C ILE A 128 15.77 -6.99 5.61
N ALA A 129 16.26 -8.24 5.57
CA ALA A 129 16.18 -9.08 4.38
C ALA A 129 14.74 -9.31 3.94
N PHE A 130 13.78 -9.44 4.87
CA PHE A 130 12.35 -9.55 4.55
C PHE A 130 11.87 -8.37 3.71
N LEU A 131 12.23 -7.15 4.07
CA LEU A 131 11.83 -5.94 3.34
C LEU A 131 12.38 -5.96 1.91
N LEU A 132 13.66 -6.30 1.75
CA LEU A 132 14.36 -6.26 0.46
C LEU A 132 13.98 -7.42 -0.45
N VAL A 133 14.01 -8.64 0.08
CA VAL A 133 13.73 -9.87 -0.69
C VAL A 133 12.29 -9.89 -1.19
N PHE A 134 11.34 -9.48 -0.35
CA PHE A 134 9.95 -9.39 -0.76
C PHE A 134 9.78 -8.41 -1.92
N TRP A 135 10.35 -7.19 -1.81
CA TRP A 135 10.27 -6.22 -2.89
C TRP A 135 10.88 -6.74 -4.19
N VAL A 136 12.05 -7.38 -4.13
CA VAL A 136 12.68 -7.96 -5.32
C VAL A 136 11.82 -9.06 -5.93
N ALA A 137 11.28 -9.98 -5.12
CA ALA A 137 10.40 -11.04 -5.58
C ALA A 137 9.11 -10.48 -6.21
N TYR A 138 8.48 -9.53 -5.54
CA TYR A 138 7.31 -8.81 -6.05
C TYR A 138 7.62 -8.12 -7.39
N ASP A 139 8.75 -7.42 -7.49
CA ASP A 139 9.14 -6.73 -8.71
C ASP A 139 9.36 -7.71 -9.87
N GLN A 140 10.00 -8.86 -9.61
CA GLN A 140 10.18 -9.92 -10.61
C GLN A 140 8.85 -10.51 -11.07
N ILE A 141 7.90 -10.74 -10.17
CA ILE A 141 6.54 -11.19 -10.53
C ILE A 141 5.89 -10.20 -11.49
N CYS A 142 5.90 -8.91 -11.15
CA CYS A 142 5.32 -7.89 -11.99
C CYS A 142 6.01 -7.73 -13.36
N ARG A 143 7.34 -7.82 -13.42
CA ARG A 143 8.09 -7.74 -14.69
C ARG A 143 7.83 -8.92 -15.61
N ARG A 144 7.75 -10.13 -15.05
CA ARG A 144 7.62 -11.36 -15.84
C ARG A 144 6.21 -11.70 -16.25
N LEU A 145 5.23 -11.35 -15.40
CA LEU A 145 3.84 -11.72 -15.60
C LEU A 145 2.97 -10.56 -16.07
N GLY A 146 3.32 -9.31 -15.72
CA GLY A 146 2.45 -8.15 -15.92
C GLY A 146 2.05 -7.88 -17.38
N GLN A 147 2.93 -8.14 -18.34
CA GLN A 147 2.67 -7.91 -19.76
C GLN A 147 2.03 -9.12 -20.49
N ARG A 148 1.76 -10.22 -19.78
CA ARG A 148 1.14 -11.40 -20.37
C ARG A 148 -0.36 -11.20 -20.58
N LYS A 149 -0.97 -12.00 -21.41
CA LYS A 149 -2.43 -12.12 -21.48
C LYS A 149 -2.96 -12.45 -20.08
N ASN A 150 -3.91 -11.68 -19.57
CA ASN A 150 -4.39 -11.72 -18.17
C ASN A 150 -3.31 -11.41 -17.12
N GLY A 151 -2.29 -10.59 -17.48
CA GLY A 151 -1.14 -10.29 -16.65
C GLY A 151 -1.51 -9.75 -15.27
N ASP A 152 -2.49 -8.85 -15.18
CA ASP A 152 -2.93 -8.28 -13.88
C ASP A 152 -3.48 -9.35 -12.93
N ALA A 153 -4.25 -10.33 -13.44
CA ALA A 153 -4.75 -11.44 -12.63
C ALA A 153 -3.60 -12.36 -12.18
N LEU A 154 -2.68 -12.69 -13.09
CA LEU A 154 -1.51 -13.53 -12.77
C LEU A 154 -0.62 -12.86 -11.72
N VAL A 155 -0.37 -11.57 -11.86
CA VAL A 155 0.39 -10.79 -10.88
C VAL A 155 -0.36 -10.74 -9.55
N GLY A 156 -1.68 -10.50 -9.58
CA GLY A 156 -2.50 -10.46 -8.36
C GLY A 156 -2.42 -11.77 -7.57
N VAL A 157 -2.56 -12.91 -8.25
CA VAL A 157 -2.42 -14.24 -7.61
C VAL A 157 -0.99 -14.46 -7.12
N GLY A 158 0.03 -14.18 -7.93
CA GLY A 158 1.43 -14.35 -7.54
C GLY A 158 1.81 -13.51 -6.32
N VAL A 159 1.34 -12.26 -6.26
CA VAL A 159 1.56 -11.37 -5.10
C VAL A 159 0.80 -11.85 -3.87
N ALA A 160 -0.46 -12.32 -4.02
CA ALA A 160 -1.22 -12.89 -2.92
C ALA A 160 -0.52 -14.10 -2.30
N VAL A 161 -0.04 -15.02 -3.14
CA VAL A 161 0.75 -16.19 -2.68
C VAL A 161 2.03 -15.74 -1.96
N LEU A 162 2.76 -14.77 -2.52
CA LEU A 162 3.97 -14.24 -1.90
C LEU A 162 3.69 -13.62 -0.53
N VAL A 163 2.60 -12.85 -0.39
CA VAL A 163 2.17 -12.26 0.89
C VAL A 163 1.80 -13.36 1.90
N CYS A 164 1.08 -14.41 1.48
CA CYS A 164 0.73 -15.53 2.35
C CYS A 164 1.98 -16.24 2.88
N ILE A 165 2.94 -16.54 2.00
CA ILE A 165 4.22 -17.18 2.38
C ILE A 165 4.99 -16.28 3.35
N ALA A 166 5.12 -14.99 3.04
CA ALA A 166 5.82 -14.04 3.90
C ALA A 166 5.17 -13.91 5.27
N SER A 167 3.82 -13.86 5.34
CA SER A 167 3.07 -13.80 6.60
C SER A 167 3.27 -15.05 7.45
N TRP A 168 3.23 -16.23 6.82
CA TRP A 168 3.49 -17.48 7.51
C TRP A 168 4.92 -17.53 8.06
N LEU A 169 5.92 -17.20 7.25
CA LEU A 169 7.32 -17.16 7.68
C LEU A 169 7.54 -16.16 8.81
N ALA A 170 7.02 -14.95 8.69
CA ALA A 170 7.21 -13.91 9.72
C ALA A 170 6.65 -14.36 11.07
N CYS A 171 5.45 -14.94 11.10
CA CYS A 171 4.80 -15.43 12.32
C CYS A 171 5.50 -16.64 12.95
N HIS A 172 6.29 -17.41 12.17
CA HIS A 172 7.08 -18.55 12.68
C HIS A 172 8.53 -18.19 12.99
N TRP A 173 8.96 -16.96 12.69
CA TRP A 173 10.34 -16.55 12.88
C TRP A 173 10.52 -15.43 13.90
N PHE A 174 9.50 -14.61 14.13
CA PHE A 174 9.55 -13.45 15.02
C PHE A 174 8.44 -13.49 16.06
N SER A 175 8.53 -12.64 17.07
CA SER A 175 7.42 -12.43 18.00
C SER A 175 6.16 -12.04 17.23
N GLY A 176 4.98 -12.48 17.67
CA GLY A 176 3.73 -12.22 16.94
C GLY A 176 3.51 -10.73 16.65
N ARG A 177 3.79 -9.87 17.63
CA ARG A 177 3.72 -8.42 17.48
C ARG A 177 4.67 -7.89 16.40
N ALA A 178 5.92 -8.37 16.41
CA ALA A 178 6.91 -7.97 15.41
C ALA A 178 6.58 -8.51 14.02
N ALA A 179 6.07 -9.74 13.92
CA ALA A 179 5.68 -10.34 12.65
C ALA A 179 4.61 -9.53 11.92
N PHE A 180 3.56 -9.10 12.62
CA PHE A 180 2.50 -8.26 12.05
C PHE A 180 3.04 -6.93 11.57
N LEU A 181 3.83 -6.24 12.41
CA LEU A 181 4.44 -4.98 12.02
C LEU A 181 5.41 -5.15 10.84
N LEU A 182 6.20 -6.21 10.83
CA LEU A 182 7.17 -6.50 9.77
C LEU A 182 6.47 -6.70 8.41
N ILE A 183 5.33 -7.40 8.38
CA ILE A 183 4.53 -7.55 7.16
C ILE A 183 3.99 -6.20 6.69
N GLY A 184 3.50 -5.36 7.61
CA GLY A 184 3.10 -3.99 7.28
C GLY A 184 4.24 -3.16 6.71
N ALA A 185 5.42 -3.19 7.35
CA ALA A 185 6.61 -2.49 6.90
C ALA A 185 7.12 -3.01 5.54
N MET A 186 7.04 -4.32 5.30
CA MET A 186 7.40 -4.97 4.04
C MET A 186 6.52 -4.49 2.88
N LEU A 187 5.20 -4.47 3.06
CA LEU A 187 4.27 -3.94 2.06
C LEU A 187 4.48 -2.43 1.84
N ALA A 188 4.62 -1.64 2.90
CA ALA A 188 4.88 -0.21 2.81
C ALA A 188 6.21 0.10 2.11
N THR A 189 7.27 -0.67 2.37
CA THR A 189 8.55 -0.57 1.65
C THR A 189 8.37 -0.85 0.16
N THR A 190 7.60 -1.88 -0.18
CA THR A 190 7.26 -2.20 -1.57
C THR A 190 6.48 -1.07 -2.25
N MET A 191 5.53 -0.46 -1.54
CA MET A 191 4.75 0.68 -2.05
C MET A 191 5.64 1.87 -2.35
N THR A 192 6.55 2.24 -1.44
CA THR A 192 7.50 3.35 -1.65
C THR A 192 8.51 3.02 -2.74
N ALA A 193 9.01 1.79 -2.79
CA ALA A 193 9.90 1.34 -3.86
C ALA A 193 9.22 1.40 -5.25
N ASN A 194 7.92 1.12 -5.33
CA ASN A 194 7.14 1.32 -6.56
C ASN A 194 7.14 2.79 -7.00
N VAL A 195 6.98 3.73 -6.05
CA VAL A 195 7.04 5.17 -6.35
C VAL A 195 8.44 5.54 -6.84
N ALA A 196 9.49 5.10 -6.12
CA ALA A 196 10.88 5.49 -6.38
C ALA A 196 11.48 4.90 -7.66
N HIS A 197 11.13 3.64 -8.00
CA HIS A 197 11.78 2.93 -9.11
C HIS A 197 10.93 2.85 -10.38
N TRP A 198 9.60 2.97 -10.26
CA TRP A 198 8.70 2.79 -11.40
C TRP A 198 7.86 4.02 -11.72
N ILE A 199 7.14 4.55 -10.73
CA ILE A 199 6.15 5.61 -10.96
C ILE A 199 6.87 6.91 -11.34
N ILE A 200 7.70 7.44 -10.46
CA ILE A 200 8.38 8.73 -10.70
C ILE A 200 9.37 8.67 -11.87
N PRO A 201 10.25 7.65 -12.00
CA PRO A 201 11.12 7.56 -13.16
C PRO A 201 10.37 7.42 -14.48
N GLY A 202 9.25 6.67 -14.50
CA GLY A 202 8.39 6.55 -15.67
C GLY A 202 7.76 7.90 -16.06
N GLN A 203 7.19 8.61 -15.08
CA GLN A 203 6.61 9.93 -15.30
C GLN A 203 7.65 10.95 -15.77
N ARG A 204 8.87 10.94 -15.22
CA ARG A 204 9.97 11.83 -15.68
C ARG A 204 10.32 11.57 -17.14
N LYS A 205 10.37 10.30 -17.57
CA LYS A 205 10.61 9.96 -18.98
C LYS A 205 9.49 10.48 -19.88
N MET A 206 8.22 10.30 -19.47
CA MET A 206 7.09 10.83 -20.23
C MET A 206 7.15 12.35 -20.37
N VAL A 207 7.43 13.06 -19.28
CA VAL A 207 7.58 14.54 -19.32
C VAL A 207 8.74 14.96 -20.21
N ALA A 208 9.89 14.28 -20.15
CA ALA A 208 11.04 14.57 -21.00
C ALA A 208 10.71 14.39 -22.50
N SER A 209 10.04 13.31 -22.89
CA SER A 209 9.59 13.09 -24.27
C SER A 209 8.66 14.21 -24.75
N ILE A 210 7.69 14.62 -23.92
CA ILE A 210 6.77 15.72 -24.26
C ILE A 210 7.54 17.03 -24.46
N GLN A 211 8.49 17.34 -23.57
CA GLN A 211 9.31 18.56 -23.66
C GLN A 211 10.23 18.56 -24.90
N ALA A 212 10.69 17.39 -25.33
CA ALA A 212 11.48 17.22 -26.55
C ALA A 212 10.62 17.18 -27.83
N GLY A 213 9.30 17.20 -27.74
CA GLY A 213 8.40 17.03 -28.88
C GLY A 213 8.41 15.61 -29.46
N GLU A 214 8.87 14.63 -28.69
CA GLU A 214 8.96 13.23 -29.08
C GLU A 214 7.71 12.43 -28.66
N PRO A 215 7.38 11.33 -29.37
CA PRO A 215 6.31 10.44 -28.97
C PRO A 215 6.56 9.85 -27.57
N VAL A 216 5.53 9.85 -26.73
CA VAL A 216 5.59 9.24 -25.39
C VAL A 216 5.43 7.73 -25.49
N ASP A 217 6.41 6.96 -24.97
CA ASP A 217 6.28 5.50 -24.87
C ASP A 217 5.21 5.13 -23.80
N PRO A 218 4.08 4.51 -24.20
CA PRO A 218 2.99 4.17 -23.29
C PRO A 218 3.39 3.16 -22.21
N ILE A 219 4.50 2.42 -22.39
CA ILE A 219 4.97 1.43 -21.42
C ILE A 219 5.27 2.04 -20.05
N HIS A 220 5.75 3.29 -20.02
CA HIS A 220 6.07 4.00 -18.78
C HIS A 220 4.80 4.30 -17.97
N GLY A 221 3.76 4.81 -18.64
CA GLY A 221 2.46 5.07 -18.05
C GLY A 221 1.79 3.77 -17.56
N TRP A 222 1.81 2.74 -18.38
CA TRP A 222 1.22 1.44 -18.03
C TRP A 222 1.89 0.81 -16.80
N ARG A 223 3.23 0.74 -16.77
CA ARG A 223 3.97 0.22 -15.61
C ARG A 223 3.71 1.03 -14.34
N GLY A 224 3.74 2.35 -14.43
CA GLY A 224 3.43 3.24 -13.31
C GLY A 224 2.03 3.03 -12.79
N LYS A 225 1.03 2.92 -13.67
CA LYS A 225 -0.37 2.64 -13.30
C LYS A 225 -0.53 1.31 -12.59
N GLN A 226 0.05 0.21 -13.12
CA GLN A 226 -0.01 -1.11 -12.48
C GLN A 226 0.52 -1.05 -11.05
N ARG A 227 1.69 -0.43 -10.82
CA ARG A 227 2.27 -0.29 -9.48
C ARG A 227 1.41 0.59 -8.56
N SER A 228 0.84 1.66 -9.07
CA SER A 228 -0.08 2.52 -8.33
C SER A 228 -1.34 1.79 -7.90
N VAL A 229 -1.90 0.94 -8.76
CA VAL A 229 -3.04 0.07 -8.42
C VAL A 229 -2.68 -0.89 -7.29
N HIS A 230 -1.52 -1.54 -7.33
CA HIS A 230 -1.07 -2.41 -6.24
C HIS A 230 -0.93 -1.64 -4.93
N ASN A 231 -0.34 -0.44 -4.95
CA ASN A 231 -0.24 0.42 -3.77
C ASN A 231 -1.63 0.70 -3.17
N THR A 232 -2.64 0.92 -4.03
CA THR A 232 -4.03 1.14 -3.60
C THR A 232 -4.58 -0.04 -2.80
N TYR A 233 -4.32 -1.28 -3.23
CA TYR A 233 -4.79 -2.48 -2.54
C TYR A 233 -3.97 -2.85 -1.32
N PHE A 234 -2.70 -2.46 -1.25
CA PHE A 234 -1.87 -2.65 -0.05
C PHE A 234 -2.22 -1.70 1.09
N THR A 235 -2.90 -0.59 0.84
CA THR A 235 -3.13 0.46 1.84
C THR A 235 -3.87 -0.04 3.07
N LEU A 236 -5.05 -0.69 2.94
CA LEU A 236 -5.79 -1.18 4.10
C LEU A 236 -5.10 -2.37 4.79
N PRO A 237 -4.51 -3.34 4.10
CA PRO A 237 -3.62 -4.34 4.70
C PRO A 237 -2.49 -3.74 5.56
N VAL A 238 -1.79 -2.73 5.05
CA VAL A 238 -0.72 -2.05 5.80
C VAL A 238 -1.28 -1.36 7.03
N LEU A 239 -2.40 -0.64 6.91
CA LEU A 239 -3.04 0.02 8.05
C LEU A 239 -3.44 -0.98 9.15
N PHE A 240 -4.02 -2.12 8.78
CA PHE A 240 -4.32 -3.17 9.75
C PHE A 240 -3.05 -3.65 10.45
N ALA A 241 -2.02 -4.02 9.71
CA ALA A 241 -0.76 -4.51 10.26
C ALA A 241 -0.10 -3.49 11.21
N MET A 242 -0.15 -2.20 10.89
CA MET A 242 0.38 -1.12 11.75
C MET A 242 -0.45 -0.91 13.02
N LEU A 243 -1.80 -1.00 12.92
CA LEU A 243 -2.70 -0.83 14.07
C LEU A 243 -2.72 -2.06 14.98
N SER A 244 -2.42 -3.25 14.48
CA SER A 244 -2.47 -4.52 15.21
C SER A 244 -1.65 -4.54 16.49
N ASN A 245 -0.59 -3.72 16.58
CA ASN A 245 0.23 -3.57 17.78
C ASN A 245 -0.55 -3.17 19.05
N HIS A 246 -1.73 -2.59 18.89
CA HIS A 246 -2.62 -2.18 19.97
C HIS A 246 -3.63 -3.28 20.36
N TYR A 247 -3.64 -4.41 19.63
CA TYR A 247 -4.66 -5.47 19.77
C TYR A 247 -3.99 -6.83 19.93
N SER A 248 -3.52 -7.14 21.16
CA SER A 248 -2.75 -8.34 21.46
C SER A 248 -3.48 -9.63 21.07
N PHE A 249 -4.79 -9.69 21.21
CA PHE A 249 -5.60 -10.85 20.83
C PHE A 249 -5.42 -11.29 19.37
N THR A 250 -4.98 -10.39 18.46
CA THR A 250 -4.76 -10.71 17.05
C THR A 250 -3.45 -11.47 16.83
N TYR A 251 -2.36 -10.97 17.42
CA TYR A 251 -1.01 -11.50 17.17
C TYR A 251 -0.55 -12.54 18.20
N SER A 252 -1.24 -12.67 19.35
CA SER A 252 -0.94 -13.71 20.35
C SER A 252 -1.66 -15.04 20.09
N HIS A 253 -2.52 -15.10 19.07
CA HIS A 253 -3.24 -16.32 18.73
C HIS A 253 -2.28 -17.39 18.15
N PRO A 254 -2.48 -18.70 18.46
CA PRO A 254 -1.64 -19.79 17.92
C PRO A 254 -1.58 -19.83 16.38
N GLN A 255 -2.66 -19.41 15.71
CA GLN A 255 -2.75 -19.30 14.25
C GLN A 255 -2.72 -17.82 13.78
N ASN A 256 -1.91 -16.99 14.41
CA ASN A 256 -1.85 -15.56 14.15
C ASN A 256 -1.54 -15.23 12.67
N TRP A 257 -0.77 -16.08 11.98
CA TRP A 257 -0.52 -15.94 10.55
C TRP A 257 -1.80 -15.97 9.71
N LEU A 258 -2.77 -16.84 10.10
CA LEU A 258 -4.06 -16.92 9.41
C LEU A 258 -4.92 -15.68 9.70
N VAL A 259 -4.93 -15.19 10.95
CA VAL A 259 -5.60 -13.94 11.32
C VAL A 259 -5.04 -12.79 10.48
N LEU A 260 -3.72 -12.69 10.36
CA LEU A 260 -3.05 -11.66 9.57
C LEU A 260 -3.49 -11.71 8.09
N ILE A 261 -3.46 -12.89 7.47
CA ILE A 261 -3.86 -13.09 6.07
C ILE A 261 -5.34 -12.74 5.85
N LEU A 262 -6.25 -13.23 6.71
CA LEU A 262 -7.69 -12.97 6.59
C LEU A 262 -8.01 -11.49 6.75
N MET A 263 -7.38 -10.80 7.68
CA MET A 263 -7.58 -9.37 7.89
C MET A 263 -7.00 -8.53 6.75
N MET A 264 -5.85 -8.91 6.17
CA MET A 264 -5.32 -8.26 4.98
C MET A 264 -6.23 -8.49 3.76
N PHE A 265 -6.74 -9.70 3.60
CA PHE A 265 -7.73 -10.01 2.56
C PHE A 265 -9.00 -9.20 2.72
N ALA A 266 -9.54 -9.11 3.95
CA ALA A 266 -10.69 -8.26 4.27
C ALA A 266 -10.43 -6.80 3.87
N GLY A 267 -9.27 -6.26 4.22
CA GLY A 267 -8.85 -4.92 3.84
C GLY A 267 -8.82 -4.72 2.32
N ALA A 268 -8.21 -5.65 1.58
CA ALA A 268 -8.15 -5.60 0.12
C ALA A 268 -9.54 -5.69 -0.53
N ALA A 269 -10.43 -6.57 -0.04
CA ALA A 269 -11.80 -6.71 -0.51
C ALA A 269 -12.64 -5.46 -0.23
N ILE A 270 -12.54 -4.88 0.97
CA ILE A 270 -13.19 -3.60 1.30
C ILE A 270 -12.65 -2.49 0.39
N ARG A 271 -11.34 -2.46 0.11
CA ARG A 271 -10.76 -1.48 -0.79
C ARG A 271 -11.32 -1.60 -2.21
N GLN A 272 -11.54 -2.82 -2.71
CA GLN A 272 -12.16 -3.07 -4.00
C GLN A 272 -13.57 -2.44 -4.11
N PHE A 273 -14.37 -2.51 -3.04
CA PHE A 273 -15.65 -1.79 -2.98
C PHE A 273 -15.47 -0.30 -3.23
N PHE A 274 -14.53 0.35 -2.53
CA PHE A 274 -14.30 1.79 -2.66
C PHE A 274 -13.76 2.18 -4.04
N VAL A 275 -12.93 1.35 -4.65
CA VAL A 275 -12.41 1.59 -6.01
C VAL A 275 -13.54 1.53 -7.05
N LEU A 276 -14.44 0.56 -6.94
CA LEU A 276 -15.51 0.35 -7.93
C LEU A 276 -16.72 1.27 -7.75
N ARG A 277 -16.99 1.77 -6.53
CA ARG A 277 -18.24 2.48 -6.23
C ARG A 277 -18.47 3.73 -7.07
N HIS A 278 -17.40 4.46 -7.42
CA HIS A 278 -17.51 5.67 -8.23
C HIS A 278 -17.89 5.34 -9.68
N GLY A 279 -17.22 4.38 -10.28
CA GLY A 279 -17.57 3.88 -11.60
C GLY A 279 -18.97 3.25 -11.66
N PHE A 280 -19.42 2.62 -10.56
CA PHE A 280 -20.80 2.13 -10.45
C PHE A 280 -21.83 3.27 -10.50
N LYS A 281 -21.59 4.38 -9.77
CA LYS A 281 -22.47 5.55 -9.83
C LYS A 281 -22.58 6.16 -11.24
N LEU A 282 -21.54 5.98 -12.05
CA LEU A 282 -21.50 6.43 -13.45
C LEU A 282 -21.94 5.35 -14.46
N GLY A 283 -22.50 4.22 -13.98
CA GLY A 283 -22.94 3.11 -14.83
C GLY A 283 -21.81 2.30 -15.49
N ARG A 284 -20.54 2.47 -15.09
CA ARG A 284 -19.37 1.81 -15.70
C ARG A 284 -19.02 0.46 -15.07
N ASN A 285 -19.37 0.26 -13.82
CA ASN A 285 -19.03 -0.95 -13.06
C ASN A 285 -20.29 -1.66 -12.58
N LYS A 286 -20.16 -2.97 -12.35
CA LYS A 286 -21.18 -3.74 -11.64
C LYS A 286 -21.27 -3.32 -10.19
N HIS A 287 -22.37 -3.67 -9.54
CA HIS A 287 -22.63 -3.35 -8.13
C HIS A 287 -21.49 -3.85 -7.20
N PRO A 288 -20.83 -2.98 -6.43
CA PRO A 288 -19.61 -3.34 -5.71
C PRO A 288 -19.84 -3.98 -4.33
N TRP A 289 -21.08 -4.05 -3.83
CA TRP A 289 -21.41 -4.58 -2.51
C TRP A 289 -20.92 -6.01 -2.21
N PRO A 290 -20.85 -6.95 -3.19
CA PRO A 290 -20.33 -8.27 -2.91
C PRO A 290 -18.91 -8.26 -2.35
N TYR A 291 -18.05 -7.34 -2.81
CA TYR A 291 -16.69 -7.21 -2.29
C TYR A 291 -16.66 -6.72 -0.84
N ALA A 292 -17.51 -5.73 -0.49
CA ALA A 292 -17.64 -5.26 0.88
C ALA A 292 -18.19 -6.37 1.79
N ALA A 293 -19.21 -7.10 1.34
CA ALA A 293 -19.79 -8.22 2.10
C ALA A 293 -18.74 -9.31 2.38
N VAL A 294 -17.98 -9.73 1.35
CA VAL A 294 -16.90 -10.72 1.53
C VAL A 294 -15.84 -10.22 2.51
N GLY A 295 -15.42 -8.95 2.41
CA GLY A 295 -14.46 -8.36 3.33
C GLY A 295 -14.98 -8.32 4.77
N VAL A 296 -16.23 -7.89 4.97
CA VAL A 296 -16.85 -7.82 6.30
C VAL A 296 -17.06 -9.21 6.91
N VAL A 297 -17.46 -10.21 6.11
CA VAL A 297 -17.63 -11.59 6.58
C VAL A 297 -16.28 -12.26 6.92
N ALA A 298 -15.20 -11.90 6.26
CA ALA A 298 -13.87 -12.41 6.59
C ALA A 298 -13.40 -12.01 8.01
N ILE A 299 -13.88 -10.87 8.53
CA ILE A 299 -13.52 -10.38 9.88
C ILE A 299 -14.05 -11.31 11.00
N PRO A 300 -15.36 -11.63 11.08
CA PRO A 300 -15.85 -12.56 12.11
C PRO A 300 -15.35 -14.00 11.91
N VAL A 301 -15.02 -14.43 10.70
CA VAL A 301 -14.37 -15.73 10.48
C VAL A 301 -13.02 -15.78 11.19
N SER A 302 -12.23 -14.70 11.17
CA SER A 302 -11.01 -14.59 11.98
C SER A 302 -11.31 -14.74 13.48
N TYR A 303 -12.42 -14.18 13.96
CA TYR A 303 -12.81 -14.18 15.37
C TYR A 303 -13.39 -15.53 15.83
N THR A 304 -14.24 -16.17 15.03
CA THR A 304 -14.85 -17.47 15.39
C THR A 304 -13.83 -18.60 15.40
N HIS A 305 -12.83 -18.57 14.53
CA HIS A 305 -11.68 -19.47 14.60
C HIS A 305 -10.85 -19.26 15.88
N LEU A 306 -10.79 -18.03 16.39
CA LEU A 306 -10.10 -17.70 17.64
C LEU A 306 -10.78 -18.37 18.85
N ARG A 307 -12.11 -18.33 18.96
CA ARG A 307 -12.87 -18.94 20.08
C ARG A 307 -12.95 -20.46 20.04
N ALA A 308 -13.04 -21.06 18.88
CA ALA A 308 -13.16 -22.52 18.77
C ALA A 308 -11.92 -23.28 19.29
N HIS A 309 -10.78 -22.62 19.42
CA HIS A 309 -9.56 -23.18 20.01
C HIS A 309 -9.47 -22.99 21.53
N GLU A 310 -10.02 -21.91 22.09
CA GLU A 310 -10.02 -21.69 23.54
C GLU A 310 -10.95 -22.68 24.28
N THR A 311 -12.04 -23.09 23.65
CA THR A 311 -13.02 -24.06 24.26
C THR A 311 -12.63 -25.53 24.12
N ARG A 312 -11.49 -25.87 23.51
CA ARG A 312 -11.00 -27.26 23.40
C ARG A 312 -9.96 -27.65 24.46
N HIS A 313 -9.65 -26.77 25.39
CA HIS A 313 -8.69 -27.00 26.48
C HIS A 313 -9.31 -26.96 27.89
N ASP A 314 -10.65 -27.00 28.01
CA ASP A 314 -11.37 -27.23 29.25
C ASP A 314 -11.92 -28.66 29.30
#